data_c2ea4e40e51a149a8430d504fbae8591
#
_entry.id   c2ea4e40e51a149a8430d504fbae8591
#
_cell.length_a   1.000
_cell.length_b   1.000
_cell.length_c   1.000
_cell.angle_alpha   90.00
_cell.angle_beta   90.00
_cell.angle_gamma   90.00
#
_symmetry.space_group_name_H-M   'P 1'
#
loop_
_entity.id
_entity.type
_entity.pdbx_description
1 polymer ?
#
loop_
_entity_poly.entity_id
_entity_poly.type
_entity_poly.pdbx_seq_one_letter_code
_entity_poly.pdbx_strand_id
1 'polypeptide(L)'
;MSHISLSAAEEAGTYVIQLERELETTLKKVQKSMEAGIQAICQTVETKDPYVAGHQKRVSQLACTIAKEMGLSTWQIDGIRVAGMLHDIGKITVPTEILSKPGRLSHVDLAMIHDHPKVAFDILKNVDFDWPIARIVVQHHERLDGSGYPYGITGKDILLEARILAVADVVEAMSSNRPYRPALGIEEALAELARGDGTLFDSEVIRACEKVVNQRGFKVELSSSGV
;
A
#
# COMPACT_ATOMS: atom_id res chain seq x y z
N MET A 1 -27.04 -52.08 -21.84
CA MET A 1 -26.08 -51.01 -22.24
C MET A 1 -26.13 -49.75 -21.36
N SER A 2 -27.05 -49.59 -20.41
CA SER A 2 -27.21 -48.34 -19.59
C SER A 2 -26.32 -48.25 -18.34
N HIS A 3 -25.80 -49.35 -17.78
CA HIS A 3 -24.99 -49.31 -16.57
C HIS A 3 -23.54 -48.86 -16.76
N ILE A 4 -22.96 -49.02 -17.97
CA ILE A 4 -21.55 -48.61 -18.26
C ILE A 4 -21.44 -47.08 -18.43
N SER A 5 -22.49 -46.41 -18.88
CA SER A 5 -22.46 -44.94 -19.10
C SER A 5 -22.61 -44.14 -17.80
N LEU A 6 -23.30 -44.66 -16.78
CA LEU A 6 -23.42 -43.96 -15.47
C LEU A 6 -22.09 -44.01 -14.69
N SER A 7 -21.39 -45.17 -14.68
CA SER A 7 -20.09 -45.29 -14.00
C SER A 7 -19.02 -44.36 -14.59
N ALA A 8 -18.94 -44.24 -15.90
CA ALA A 8 -17.99 -43.30 -16.57
C ALA A 8 -18.31 -41.81 -16.27
N ALA A 9 -19.59 -41.45 -16.14
CA ALA A 9 -19.98 -40.09 -15.78
C ALA A 9 -19.64 -39.76 -14.31
N GLU A 10 -19.82 -40.71 -13.39
CA GLU A 10 -19.45 -40.54 -11.98
C GLU A 10 -17.94 -40.47 -11.79
N GLU A 11 -17.16 -41.27 -12.51
CA GLU A 11 -15.69 -41.20 -12.50
C GLU A 11 -15.19 -39.88 -13.05
N ALA A 12 -15.75 -39.41 -14.18
CA ALA A 12 -15.42 -38.10 -14.75
C ALA A 12 -15.76 -36.94 -13.79
N GLY A 13 -16.93 -37.01 -13.10
CA GLY A 13 -17.32 -36.02 -12.08
C GLY A 13 -16.33 -35.96 -10.92
N THR A 14 -15.91 -37.13 -10.43
CA THR A 14 -14.91 -37.23 -9.35
C THR A 14 -13.57 -36.67 -9.75
N TYR A 15 -13.14 -36.93 -10.98
CA TYR A 15 -11.89 -36.38 -11.53
C TYR A 15 -11.92 -34.87 -11.66
N VAL A 16 -13.03 -34.28 -12.15
CA VAL A 16 -13.23 -32.83 -12.22
C VAL A 16 -13.10 -32.19 -10.84
N ILE A 17 -13.79 -32.74 -9.84
CA ILE A 17 -13.72 -32.22 -8.44
C ILE A 17 -12.28 -32.30 -7.90
N GLN A 18 -11.55 -33.35 -8.21
CA GLN A 18 -10.15 -33.46 -7.81
C GLN A 18 -9.27 -32.41 -8.47
N LEU A 19 -9.42 -32.18 -9.79
CA LEU A 19 -8.69 -31.14 -10.51
C LEU A 19 -8.98 -29.73 -10.01
N GLU A 20 -10.24 -29.44 -9.68
CA GLU A 20 -10.64 -28.15 -9.09
C GLU A 20 -9.94 -27.93 -7.75
N ARG A 21 -9.88 -28.93 -6.88
CA ARG A 21 -9.16 -28.85 -5.59
C ARG A 21 -7.65 -28.66 -5.75
N GLU A 22 -7.06 -29.38 -6.70
CA GLU A 22 -5.63 -29.24 -7.02
C GLU A 22 -5.32 -27.85 -7.58
N LEU A 23 -6.18 -27.33 -8.45
CA LEU A 23 -6.08 -25.98 -9.01
C LEU A 23 -6.17 -24.91 -7.89
N GLU A 24 -7.21 -24.99 -7.04
CA GLU A 24 -7.35 -24.09 -5.88
C GLU A 24 -6.12 -24.11 -4.97
N THR A 25 -5.62 -25.31 -4.69
CA THR A 25 -4.44 -25.49 -3.83
C THR A 25 -3.20 -24.86 -4.47
N THR A 26 -3.04 -25.04 -5.77
CA THR A 26 -1.93 -24.50 -6.54
C THR A 26 -2.02 -22.96 -6.60
N LEU A 27 -3.19 -22.41 -6.89
CA LEU A 27 -3.42 -20.97 -6.89
C LEU A 27 -3.10 -20.34 -5.52
N LYS A 28 -3.54 -20.93 -4.42
CA LYS A 28 -3.21 -20.48 -3.07
C LYS A 28 -1.70 -20.50 -2.79
N LYS A 29 -0.99 -21.54 -3.27
CA LYS A 29 0.48 -21.61 -3.13
C LYS A 29 1.18 -20.51 -3.93
N VAL A 30 0.77 -20.29 -5.18
CA VAL A 30 1.33 -19.21 -6.04
C VAL A 30 1.10 -17.84 -5.41
N GLN A 31 -0.13 -17.56 -4.97
CA GLN A 31 -0.46 -16.31 -4.30
C GLN A 31 0.41 -16.09 -3.05
N LYS A 32 0.53 -17.11 -2.19
CA LYS A 32 1.37 -17.04 -0.98
C LYS A 32 2.84 -16.79 -1.33
N SER A 33 3.36 -17.43 -2.39
CA SER A 33 4.74 -17.22 -2.82
C SER A 33 4.96 -15.82 -3.36
N MET A 34 4.00 -15.28 -4.11
CA MET A 34 4.03 -13.90 -4.60
C MET A 34 4.03 -12.90 -3.43
N GLU A 35 3.14 -13.08 -2.46
CA GLU A 35 3.07 -12.24 -1.25
C GLU A 35 4.39 -12.28 -0.46
N ALA A 36 4.99 -13.47 -0.30
CA ALA A 36 6.29 -13.61 0.35
C ALA A 36 7.41 -12.92 -0.43
N GLY A 37 7.39 -12.98 -1.76
CA GLY A 37 8.33 -12.27 -2.62
C GLY A 37 8.21 -10.75 -2.47
N ILE A 38 7.01 -10.20 -2.51
CA ILE A 38 6.75 -8.77 -2.27
C ILE A 38 7.25 -8.37 -0.88
N GLN A 39 6.96 -9.17 0.15
CA GLN A 39 7.40 -8.90 1.51
C GLN A 39 8.93 -8.90 1.63
N ALA A 40 9.63 -9.83 0.98
CA ALA A 40 11.09 -9.86 0.97
C ALA A 40 11.69 -8.61 0.31
N ILE A 41 11.09 -8.13 -0.78
CA ILE A 41 11.49 -6.89 -1.44
C ILE A 41 11.29 -5.69 -0.50
N CYS A 42 10.14 -5.58 0.17
CA CYS A 42 9.87 -4.52 1.14
C CYS A 42 10.89 -4.54 2.28
N GLN A 43 11.17 -5.70 2.85
CA GLN A 43 12.18 -5.86 3.90
C GLN A 43 13.56 -5.41 3.44
N THR A 44 13.93 -5.67 2.18
CA THR A 44 15.22 -5.22 1.63
C THR A 44 15.32 -3.70 1.62
N VAL A 45 14.24 -2.98 1.31
CA VAL A 45 14.21 -1.51 1.37
C VAL A 45 14.20 -1.02 2.81
N GLU A 46 13.44 -1.67 3.69
CA GLU A 46 13.37 -1.35 5.12
C GLU A 46 14.73 -1.50 5.83
N THR A 47 15.64 -2.38 5.35
CA THR A 47 17.00 -2.49 5.93
C THR A 47 17.81 -1.20 5.80
N LYS A 48 17.46 -0.33 4.83
CA LYS A 48 18.12 0.97 4.65
C LYS A 48 17.54 2.08 5.54
N ASP A 49 16.32 1.90 6.01
CA ASP A 49 15.65 2.82 6.93
C ASP A 49 15.04 2.04 8.10
N PRO A 50 15.82 1.78 9.16
CA PRO A 50 15.39 0.94 10.27
C PRO A 50 14.18 1.48 11.04
N TYR A 51 13.80 2.74 10.82
CA TYR A 51 12.66 3.37 11.48
C TYR A 51 11.32 3.17 10.76
N VAL A 52 11.35 2.60 9.55
CA VAL A 52 10.13 2.29 8.79
C VAL A 52 9.77 0.80 8.81
N ALA A 53 10.38 0.01 9.69
CA ALA A 53 10.08 -1.42 9.78
C ALA A 53 8.56 -1.65 9.91
N GLY A 54 7.98 -2.39 8.95
CA GLY A 54 6.56 -2.68 8.85
C GLY A 54 5.67 -1.50 8.42
N HIS A 55 6.23 -0.34 8.08
CA HIS A 55 5.47 0.82 7.58
C HIS A 55 4.62 0.46 6.36
N GLN A 56 5.23 -0.10 5.32
CA GLN A 56 4.53 -0.47 4.09
C GLN A 56 3.36 -1.40 4.36
N LYS A 57 3.53 -2.36 5.27
CA LYS A 57 2.47 -3.27 5.67
C LYS A 57 1.32 -2.55 6.37
N ARG A 58 1.62 -1.64 7.31
CA ARG A 58 0.60 -0.88 8.04
C ARG A 58 -0.14 0.09 7.12
N VAL A 59 0.57 0.79 6.23
CA VAL A 59 -0.04 1.65 5.19
C VAL A 59 -0.96 0.84 4.29
N SER A 60 -0.49 -0.30 3.78
CA SER A 60 -1.28 -1.21 2.95
C SER A 60 -2.56 -1.69 3.67
N GLN A 61 -2.46 -2.09 4.93
CA GLN A 61 -3.61 -2.53 5.73
C GLN A 61 -4.64 -1.41 5.95
N LEU A 62 -4.17 -0.22 6.30
CA LEU A 62 -5.04 0.94 6.48
C LEU A 62 -5.72 1.34 5.16
N ALA A 63 -4.97 1.43 4.07
CA ALA A 63 -5.49 1.75 2.74
C ALA A 63 -6.56 0.75 2.29
N CYS A 64 -6.34 -0.55 2.48
CA CYS A 64 -7.34 -1.59 2.19
C CYS A 64 -8.60 -1.43 3.05
N THR A 65 -8.45 -1.03 4.31
CA THR A 65 -9.59 -0.87 5.22
C THR A 65 -10.40 0.37 4.84
N ILE A 66 -9.74 1.47 4.45
CA ILE A 66 -10.39 2.67 3.89
C ILE A 66 -11.13 2.31 2.60
N ALA A 67 -10.49 1.63 1.67
CA ALA A 67 -11.09 1.20 0.40
C ALA A 67 -12.33 0.33 0.62
N LYS A 68 -12.31 -0.55 1.61
CA LYS A 68 -13.43 -1.39 2.02
C LYS A 68 -14.60 -0.57 2.58
N GLU A 69 -14.31 0.43 3.43
CA GLU A 69 -15.31 1.35 3.96
C GLU A 69 -15.96 2.19 2.85
N MET A 70 -15.21 2.53 1.80
CA MET A 70 -15.70 3.22 0.60
C MET A 70 -16.50 2.31 -0.35
N GLY A 71 -16.55 0.99 -0.11
CA GLY A 71 -17.30 0.04 -0.95
C GLY A 71 -16.59 -0.33 -2.26
N LEU A 72 -15.27 -0.20 -2.35
CA LEU A 72 -14.52 -0.61 -3.53
C LEU A 72 -14.59 -2.13 -3.72
N SER A 73 -14.46 -2.57 -4.98
CA SER A 73 -14.43 -3.99 -5.33
C SER A 73 -13.20 -4.70 -4.73
N THR A 74 -13.31 -6.02 -4.54
CA THR A 74 -12.17 -6.84 -4.08
C THR A 74 -10.99 -6.71 -5.00
N TRP A 75 -11.19 -6.62 -6.31
CA TRP A 75 -10.14 -6.41 -7.30
C TRP A 75 -9.37 -5.10 -7.05
N GLN A 76 -10.08 -3.98 -6.82
CA GLN A 76 -9.43 -2.69 -6.50
C GLN A 76 -8.69 -2.75 -5.16
N ILE A 77 -9.28 -3.38 -4.14
CA ILE A 77 -8.65 -3.54 -2.82
C ILE A 77 -7.35 -4.34 -2.92
N ASP A 78 -7.32 -5.39 -3.75
CA ASP A 78 -6.11 -6.17 -3.97
C ASP A 78 -5.02 -5.35 -4.67
N GLY A 79 -5.37 -4.51 -5.64
CA GLY A 79 -4.45 -3.56 -6.25
C GLY A 79 -3.89 -2.55 -5.24
N ILE A 80 -4.75 -1.97 -4.38
CA ILE A 80 -4.33 -1.06 -3.30
C ILE A 80 -3.39 -1.76 -2.33
N ARG A 81 -3.66 -3.02 -2.00
CA ARG A 81 -2.81 -3.83 -1.11
C ARG A 81 -1.40 -3.97 -1.66
N VAL A 82 -1.27 -4.34 -2.94
CA VAL A 82 0.03 -4.48 -3.60
C VAL A 82 0.73 -3.13 -3.73
N ALA A 83 0.02 -2.09 -4.16
CA ALA A 83 0.57 -0.74 -4.26
C ALA A 83 1.06 -0.21 -2.91
N GLY A 84 0.28 -0.41 -1.84
CA GLY A 84 0.66 -0.02 -0.48
C GLY A 84 1.91 -0.73 0.05
N MET A 85 2.11 -1.99 -0.32
CA MET A 85 3.36 -2.70 0.00
C MET A 85 4.56 -2.15 -0.76
N LEU A 86 4.38 -1.70 -2.02
CA LEU A 86 5.47 -1.36 -2.92
C LEU A 86 5.70 0.16 -3.08
N HIS A 87 4.88 1.04 -2.45
CA HIS A 87 4.91 2.47 -2.72
C HIS A 87 6.27 3.12 -2.50
N ASP A 88 7.02 2.62 -1.55
CA ASP A 88 8.32 3.15 -1.12
C ASP A 88 9.53 2.40 -1.71
N ILE A 89 9.32 1.45 -2.64
CA ILE A 89 10.42 0.63 -3.20
C ILE A 89 11.53 1.50 -3.82
N GLY A 90 11.18 2.65 -4.35
CA GLY A 90 12.14 3.59 -4.95
C GLY A 90 13.14 4.19 -3.96
N LYS A 91 12.88 4.14 -2.65
CA LYS A 91 13.83 4.55 -1.61
C LYS A 91 15.12 3.71 -1.60
N ILE A 92 15.15 2.59 -2.34
CA ILE A 92 16.37 1.78 -2.52
C ILE A 92 17.54 2.59 -3.06
N THR A 93 17.29 3.65 -3.84
CA THR A 93 18.33 4.52 -4.40
C THR A 93 18.76 5.65 -3.47
N VAL A 94 18.00 5.93 -2.41
CA VAL A 94 18.34 7.00 -1.46
C VAL A 94 19.45 6.51 -0.52
N PRO A 95 20.53 7.29 -0.31
CA PRO A 95 21.56 6.96 0.67
C PRO A 95 21.01 6.80 2.08
N THR A 96 21.48 5.79 2.81
CA THR A 96 21.04 5.52 4.19
C THR A 96 21.29 6.71 5.11
N GLU A 97 22.39 7.44 4.88
CA GLU A 97 22.78 8.64 5.64
C GLU A 97 21.76 9.76 5.52
N ILE A 98 21.01 9.83 4.39
CA ILE A 98 19.92 10.79 4.19
C ILE A 98 18.66 10.30 4.90
N LEU A 99 18.30 9.03 4.74
CA LEU A 99 17.10 8.46 5.36
C LEU A 99 17.15 8.49 6.90
N SER A 100 18.33 8.26 7.47
CA SER A 100 18.56 8.25 8.93
C SER A 100 19.11 9.56 9.49
N LYS A 101 19.18 10.63 8.68
CA LYS A 101 19.79 11.90 9.07
C LYS A 101 19.03 12.55 10.23
N PRO A 102 19.70 12.80 11.38
CA PRO A 102 19.08 13.51 12.47
C PRO A 102 18.91 14.99 12.12
N GLY A 103 17.74 15.56 12.44
CA GLY A 103 17.45 16.98 12.25
C GLY A 103 16.86 17.32 10.87
N ARG A 104 17.09 18.56 10.40
CA ARG A 104 16.48 19.04 9.16
C ARG A 104 17.24 18.55 7.92
N LEU A 105 16.47 18.07 6.94
CA LEU A 105 16.98 17.73 5.62
C LEU A 105 17.27 19.00 4.82
N SER A 106 18.35 19.00 4.04
CA SER A 106 18.64 20.05 3.07
C SER A 106 17.71 19.94 1.85
N HIS A 107 17.64 20.99 1.02
CA HIS A 107 16.90 20.92 -0.23
C HIS A 107 17.38 19.81 -1.17
N VAL A 108 18.68 19.50 -1.15
CA VAL A 108 19.26 18.42 -1.94
C VAL A 108 18.81 17.06 -1.38
N ASP A 109 18.84 16.88 -0.06
CA ASP A 109 18.35 15.63 0.58
C ASP A 109 16.87 15.40 0.26
N LEU A 110 16.04 16.45 0.36
CA LEU A 110 14.62 16.40 0.02
C LEU A 110 14.39 16.06 -1.45
N ALA A 111 15.14 16.66 -2.37
CA ALA A 111 15.03 16.37 -3.80
C ALA A 111 15.34 14.89 -4.09
N MET A 112 16.36 14.31 -3.44
CA MET A 112 16.69 12.89 -3.58
C MET A 112 15.58 11.99 -3.05
N ILE A 113 14.97 12.36 -1.91
CA ILE A 113 13.83 11.61 -1.37
C ILE A 113 12.61 11.75 -2.29
N HIS A 114 12.31 12.96 -2.79
CA HIS A 114 11.14 13.22 -3.64
C HIS A 114 11.21 12.51 -5.00
N ASP A 115 12.36 11.98 -5.39
CA ASP A 115 12.50 11.21 -6.63
C ASP A 115 12.07 9.74 -6.50
N HIS A 116 11.90 9.22 -5.24
CA HIS A 116 11.57 7.80 -5.04
C HIS A 116 10.29 7.33 -5.75
N PRO A 117 9.19 8.13 -5.93
CA PRO A 117 8.04 7.65 -6.66
C PRO A 117 8.32 7.40 -8.14
N LYS A 118 9.21 8.21 -8.77
CA LYS A 118 9.65 7.98 -10.14
C LYS A 118 10.51 6.72 -10.25
N VAL A 119 11.45 6.54 -9.31
CA VAL A 119 12.26 5.32 -9.25
C VAL A 119 11.38 4.09 -9.05
N ALA A 120 10.39 4.17 -8.15
CA ALA A 120 9.43 3.09 -7.97
C ALA A 120 8.64 2.79 -9.25
N PHE A 121 8.20 3.82 -9.97
CA PHE A 121 7.55 3.65 -11.28
C PHE A 121 8.46 2.93 -12.27
N ASP A 122 9.73 3.34 -12.38
CA ASP A 122 10.67 2.74 -13.31
C ASP A 122 10.96 1.26 -13.01
N ILE A 123 10.98 0.89 -11.72
CA ILE A 123 11.11 -0.49 -11.27
C ILE A 123 9.86 -1.32 -11.65
N LEU A 124 8.66 -0.75 -11.46
CA LEU A 124 7.41 -1.48 -11.50
C LEU A 124 6.71 -1.47 -12.87
N LYS A 125 7.02 -0.50 -13.76
CA LYS A 125 6.30 -0.30 -15.04
C LYS A 125 6.38 -1.48 -16.01
N ASN A 126 7.38 -2.33 -15.88
CA ASN A 126 7.58 -3.51 -16.74
C ASN A 126 7.12 -4.82 -16.06
N VAL A 127 6.59 -4.75 -14.84
CA VAL A 127 6.00 -5.91 -14.17
C VAL A 127 4.55 -6.03 -14.59
N ASP A 128 4.18 -7.20 -15.09
CA ASP A 128 2.82 -7.48 -15.56
C ASP A 128 1.90 -7.75 -14.37
N PHE A 129 1.35 -6.68 -13.84
CA PHE A 129 0.32 -6.73 -12.79
C PHE A 129 -1.07 -6.60 -13.42
N ASP A 130 -2.07 -7.26 -12.83
CA ASP A 130 -3.48 -7.06 -13.19
C ASP A 130 -4.00 -5.64 -12.88
N TRP A 131 -3.25 -4.87 -12.08
CA TRP A 131 -3.58 -3.52 -11.62
C TRP A 131 -2.55 -2.50 -12.10
N PRO A 132 -2.90 -1.23 -12.20
CA PRO A 132 -1.96 -0.18 -12.62
C PRO A 132 -1.00 0.24 -11.47
N ILE A 133 -0.31 -0.74 -10.86
CA ILE A 133 0.51 -0.55 -9.64
C ILE A 133 1.52 0.58 -9.80
N ALA A 134 2.30 0.58 -10.90
CA ALA A 134 3.30 1.62 -11.13
C ALA A 134 2.68 3.04 -11.15
N ARG A 135 1.47 3.18 -11.76
CA ARG A 135 0.75 4.45 -11.81
C ARG A 135 0.19 4.87 -10.45
N ILE A 136 -0.30 3.93 -9.65
CA ILE A 136 -0.77 4.21 -8.28
C ILE A 136 0.43 4.68 -7.44
N VAL A 137 1.53 3.94 -7.50
CA VAL A 137 2.72 4.22 -6.70
C VAL A 137 3.34 5.56 -7.04
N VAL A 138 3.46 5.92 -8.34
CA VAL A 138 4.07 7.22 -8.69
C VAL A 138 3.23 8.42 -8.23
N GLN A 139 1.94 8.23 -7.98
CA GLN A 139 1.00 9.31 -7.65
C GLN A 139 0.73 9.46 -6.14
N HIS A 140 1.26 8.59 -5.26
CA HIS A 140 0.85 8.59 -3.85
C HIS A 140 1.26 9.85 -3.06
N HIS A 141 2.20 10.64 -3.58
CA HIS A 141 2.57 11.93 -3.05
C HIS A 141 2.02 13.12 -3.83
N GLU A 142 1.19 12.88 -4.85
CA GLU A 142 0.45 13.96 -5.49
C GLU A 142 -0.63 14.51 -4.55
N ARG A 143 -1.02 15.77 -4.78
CA ARG A 143 -2.04 16.48 -4.02
C ARG A 143 -3.08 17.05 -4.96
N LEU A 144 -4.33 17.13 -4.54
CA LEU A 144 -5.46 17.55 -5.40
C LEU A 144 -5.25 18.93 -6.03
N ASP A 145 -4.55 19.83 -5.34
CA ASP A 145 -4.22 21.19 -5.80
C ASP A 145 -2.97 21.27 -6.70
N GLY A 146 -2.28 20.14 -6.93
CA GLY A 146 -1.05 20.09 -7.72
C GLY A 146 0.21 20.48 -6.98
N SER A 147 0.15 20.73 -5.66
CA SER A 147 1.34 21.03 -4.84
C SER A 147 2.18 19.79 -4.52
N GLY A 148 1.70 18.60 -4.90
CA GLY A 148 2.37 17.33 -4.70
C GLY A 148 3.53 17.07 -5.66
N TYR A 149 4.08 15.90 -5.61
CA TYR A 149 5.16 15.45 -6.46
C TYR A 149 4.95 13.98 -6.89
N PRO A 150 5.58 13.50 -7.96
CA PRO A 150 6.68 14.09 -8.72
C PRO A 150 6.24 14.92 -9.93
N TYR A 151 4.96 14.96 -10.31
CA TYR A 151 4.50 15.59 -11.54
C TYR A 151 3.63 16.83 -11.31
N GLY A 152 3.10 17.02 -10.09
CA GLY A 152 2.16 18.11 -9.78
C GLY A 152 0.83 17.96 -10.51
N ILE A 153 0.36 16.73 -10.72
CA ILE A 153 -0.94 16.48 -11.33
C ILE A 153 -2.06 16.82 -10.33
N THR A 154 -3.25 17.16 -10.85
CA THR A 154 -4.33 17.72 -10.04
C THR A 154 -5.60 16.88 -10.08
N GLY A 155 -6.40 16.99 -9.04
CA GLY A 155 -7.80 16.56 -9.01
C GLY A 155 -8.03 15.15 -9.54
N LYS A 156 -8.83 15.03 -10.61
CA LYS A 156 -9.26 13.74 -11.17
C LYS A 156 -8.18 12.97 -11.92
N ASP A 157 -7.06 13.59 -12.24
CA ASP A 157 -5.93 12.93 -12.91
C ASP A 157 -5.16 12.01 -11.95
N ILE A 158 -5.36 12.21 -10.62
CA ILE A 158 -4.84 11.33 -9.58
C ILE A 158 -5.81 10.14 -9.41
N LEU A 159 -5.31 8.93 -9.56
CA LEU A 159 -6.09 7.70 -9.35
C LEU A 159 -6.68 7.65 -7.94
N LEU A 160 -7.90 7.13 -7.81
CA LEU A 160 -8.55 7.00 -6.50
C LEU A 160 -7.71 6.16 -5.53
N GLU A 161 -7.13 5.09 -6.02
CA GLU A 161 -6.24 4.20 -5.26
C GLU A 161 -5.01 4.95 -4.71
N ALA A 162 -4.47 5.89 -5.49
CA ALA A 162 -3.35 6.74 -5.05
C ALA A 162 -3.79 7.77 -4.00
N ARG A 163 -5.00 8.34 -4.11
CA ARG A 163 -5.57 9.25 -3.09
C ARG A 163 -5.82 8.51 -1.77
N ILE A 164 -6.29 7.26 -1.83
CA ILE A 164 -6.45 6.40 -0.65
C ILE A 164 -5.10 6.12 0.00
N LEU A 165 -4.11 5.79 -0.82
CA LEU A 165 -2.75 5.51 -0.34
C LEU A 165 -2.12 6.74 0.30
N ALA A 166 -2.31 7.93 -0.29
CA ALA A 166 -1.82 9.20 0.26
C ALA A 166 -2.35 9.50 1.66
N VAL A 167 -3.64 9.25 1.89
CA VAL A 167 -4.27 9.44 3.22
C VAL A 167 -3.74 8.41 4.21
N ALA A 168 -3.66 7.13 3.80
CA ALA A 168 -3.17 6.06 4.67
C ALA A 168 -1.71 6.27 5.08
N ASP A 169 -0.86 6.73 4.14
CA ASP A 169 0.55 7.02 4.39
C ASP A 169 0.73 8.17 5.39
N VAL A 170 -0.01 9.27 5.24
CA VAL A 170 0.03 10.39 6.19
C VAL A 170 -0.37 9.94 7.59
N VAL A 171 -1.46 9.20 7.72
CA VAL A 171 -1.94 8.72 9.02
C VAL A 171 -0.92 7.79 9.68
N GLU A 172 -0.37 6.83 8.94
CA GLU A 172 0.63 5.92 9.47
C GLU A 172 1.91 6.66 9.84
N ALA A 173 2.41 7.52 8.94
CA ALA A 173 3.65 8.27 9.16
C ALA A 173 3.57 9.21 10.38
N MET A 174 2.42 9.81 10.64
CA MET A 174 2.23 10.69 11.82
C MET A 174 2.00 9.91 13.10
N SER A 175 1.40 8.73 13.02
CA SER A 175 1.10 7.88 14.17
C SER A 175 2.26 6.97 14.59
N SER A 176 3.35 6.91 13.81
CA SER A 176 4.53 6.09 14.08
C SER A 176 5.73 6.94 14.50
N ASN A 177 6.63 6.35 15.30
CA ASN A 177 7.88 6.98 15.68
C ASN A 177 8.81 7.12 14.45
N ARG A 178 9.49 8.25 14.33
CA ARG A 178 10.52 8.52 13.32
C ARG A 178 11.84 8.89 13.99
N PRO A 179 13.02 8.79 13.30
CA PRO A 179 14.35 9.06 13.91
C PRO A 179 14.47 10.41 14.58
N TYR A 180 13.77 11.38 14.02
CA TYR A 180 13.85 12.79 14.39
C TYR A 180 12.59 13.30 15.09
N ARG A 181 11.57 12.41 15.33
CA ARG A 181 10.29 12.82 15.90
C ARG A 181 9.53 11.64 16.51
N PRO A 182 9.06 11.73 17.76
CA PRO A 182 8.12 10.77 18.32
C PRO A 182 6.79 10.76 17.52
N ALA A 183 6.01 9.70 17.66
CA ALA A 183 4.65 9.64 17.13
C ALA A 183 3.83 10.83 17.64
N LEU A 184 3.14 11.51 16.76
CA LEU A 184 2.22 12.60 17.12
C LEU A 184 0.85 12.07 17.56
N GLY A 185 0.54 10.83 17.18
CA GLY A 185 -0.72 10.19 17.46
C GLY A 185 -1.76 10.37 16.35
N ILE A 186 -2.79 9.56 16.48
CA ILE A 186 -3.84 9.47 15.44
C ILE A 186 -4.68 10.74 15.36
N GLU A 187 -4.92 11.41 16.50
CA GLU A 187 -5.72 12.64 16.56
C GLU A 187 -5.06 13.78 15.76
N GLU A 188 -3.74 13.94 15.90
CA GLU A 188 -3.01 14.95 15.15
C GLU A 188 -2.93 14.60 13.66
N ALA A 189 -2.84 13.30 13.31
CA ALA A 189 -2.90 12.86 11.91
C ALA A 189 -4.26 13.19 11.28
N LEU A 190 -5.37 12.95 11.97
CA LEU A 190 -6.70 13.33 11.49
C LEU A 190 -6.87 14.86 11.39
N ALA A 191 -6.31 15.62 12.32
CA ALA A 191 -6.32 17.07 12.26
C ALA A 191 -5.53 17.60 11.06
N GLU A 192 -4.41 16.96 10.69
CA GLU A 192 -3.66 17.29 9.48
C GLU A 192 -4.48 17.02 8.21
N LEU A 193 -5.14 15.88 8.13
CA LEU A 193 -6.04 15.56 7.02
C LEU A 193 -7.17 16.58 6.89
N ALA A 194 -7.79 16.97 8.02
CA ALA A 194 -8.85 17.96 8.03
C ALA A 194 -8.40 19.35 7.56
N ARG A 195 -7.13 19.74 7.83
CA ARG A 195 -6.56 21.00 7.30
C ARG A 195 -6.41 20.98 5.78
N GLY A 196 -6.19 19.81 5.19
CA GLY A 196 -6.05 19.62 3.75
C GLY A 196 -7.31 19.10 3.04
N ASP A 197 -8.45 19.06 3.72
CA ASP A 197 -9.70 18.49 3.16
C ASP A 197 -10.14 19.25 1.89
N GLY A 198 -10.40 18.49 0.82
CA GLY A 198 -10.81 19.00 -0.48
C GLY A 198 -9.76 19.82 -1.23
N THR A 199 -8.60 20.08 -0.61
CA THR A 199 -7.48 20.84 -1.21
C THR A 199 -6.26 19.96 -1.47
N LEU A 200 -5.74 19.32 -0.45
CA LEU A 200 -4.61 18.38 -0.55
C LEU A 200 -5.08 16.94 -0.68
N PHE A 201 -6.13 16.58 0.03
CA PHE A 201 -6.65 15.23 0.15
C PHE A 201 -8.12 15.14 -0.26
N ASP A 202 -8.52 13.97 -0.70
CA ASP A 202 -9.90 13.68 -1.13
C ASP A 202 -10.83 13.57 0.10
N SER A 203 -11.88 14.41 0.12
CA SER A 203 -12.85 14.48 1.22
C SER A 203 -13.58 13.15 1.47
N GLU A 204 -13.84 12.35 0.42
CA GLU A 204 -14.50 11.05 0.58
C GLU A 204 -13.57 10.04 1.25
N VAL A 205 -12.29 10.08 0.88
CA VAL A 205 -11.25 9.23 1.46
C VAL A 205 -11.02 9.61 2.93
N ILE A 206 -10.95 10.92 3.26
CA ILE A 206 -10.82 11.39 4.65
C ILE A 206 -11.99 10.88 5.49
N ARG A 207 -13.23 11.08 5.05
CA ARG A 207 -14.42 10.60 5.78
C ARG A 207 -14.41 9.09 6.02
N ALA A 208 -13.98 8.32 5.03
CA ALA A 208 -13.84 6.87 5.18
C ALA A 208 -12.73 6.51 6.19
N CYS A 209 -11.60 7.22 6.14
CA CYS A 209 -10.51 7.04 7.10
C CYS A 209 -10.95 7.34 8.54
N GLU A 210 -11.64 8.45 8.78
CA GLU A 210 -12.18 8.83 10.09
C GLU A 210 -13.13 7.76 10.66
N LYS A 211 -14.01 7.22 9.83
CA LYS A 211 -14.90 6.11 10.25
C LYS A 211 -14.11 4.87 10.64
N VAL A 212 -13.11 4.48 9.85
CA VAL A 212 -12.25 3.33 10.13
C VAL A 212 -11.53 3.48 11.47
N VAL A 213 -10.96 4.65 11.72
CA VAL A 213 -10.22 4.96 12.94
C VAL A 213 -11.14 4.98 14.16
N ASN A 214 -12.28 5.70 14.08
CA ASN A 214 -13.16 5.92 15.23
C ASN A 214 -14.01 4.70 15.59
N GLN A 215 -14.51 3.93 14.58
CA GLN A 215 -15.44 2.83 14.84
C GLN A 215 -14.76 1.52 15.22
N ARG A 216 -13.53 1.29 14.76
CA ARG A 216 -12.85 -0.01 14.93
C ARG A 216 -11.73 0.04 15.96
N GLY A 217 -11.47 1.19 16.60
CA GLY A 217 -10.32 1.34 17.47
C GLY A 217 -9.06 0.89 16.75
N PHE A 218 -8.88 1.33 15.48
CA PHE A 218 -7.74 0.95 14.66
C PHE A 218 -6.47 1.29 15.41
N LYS A 219 -5.97 0.32 16.17
CA LYS A 219 -4.65 0.41 16.77
C LYS A 219 -3.70 0.13 15.63
N VAL A 220 -3.02 1.17 15.16
CA VAL A 220 -1.73 0.94 14.51
C VAL A 220 -0.95 0.11 15.53
N GLU A 221 -0.76 -1.20 15.27
CA GLU A 221 0.10 -2.01 16.13
C GLU A 221 1.49 -1.40 16.03
N LEU A 222 1.75 -0.46 16.93
CA LEU A 222 3.08 0.08 17.14
C LEU A 222 3.91 -1.12 17.56
N SER A 223 4.76 -1.61 16.68
CA SER A 223 5.75 -2.60 17.04
C SER A 223 6.53 -2.00 18.22
N SER A 224 6.25 -2.49 19.41
CA SER A 224 7.17 -2.37 20.54
C SER A 224 8.43 -3.11 20.14
N SER A 225 9.33 -2.42 19.46
CA SER A 225 10.70 -2.85 19.30
C SER A 225 11.26 -2.90 20.71
N GLY A 226 11.20 -4.10 21.31
CA GLY A 226 11.97 -4.40 22.51
C GLY A 226 13.44 -4.06 22.21
N VAL A 227 14.00 -3.34 23.14
CA VAL A 227 15.41 -3.00 23.33
C VAL A 227 16.31 -4.21 23.08
#